data_c6b91ac67a2b7f47cc43f831e198ac63
#
_entry.id   c6b91ac67a2b7f47cc43f831e198ac63
#
_cell.length_a   1.000
_cell.length_b   1.000
_cell.length_c   1.000
_cell.angle_alpha   90.00
_cell.angle_beta   90.00
_cell.angle_gamma   90.00
#
_symmetry.space_group_name_H-M   'P 1'
#
loop_
_entity.id
_entity.type
_entity.pdbx_description
1 polymer ?
#
loop_
_entity_poly.entity_id
_entity_poly.type
_entity_poly.pdbx_seq_one_letter_code
_entity_poly.pdbx_strand_id
1 'polypeptide(L)'
;MSRTTVYNNITSPELIAKINPKNTELMNDFLDYLVSVDRSPNSINGYHHDLLIFFCWNLENNDNKYFIELTKREIAKFQKHAMTEWQWSSNRLSRVKSVLSSLSNYIENILDDEIEDFRPIIRKVESPVKQPVREKTIITDQEVDDVLTRLVNDKKYQTACTFALAAFGGARKSELLRYKVAYFDDANIMQDAALYRTPEQIQTKGRGSTGKMLTKYTLLDFKKYYDLWMNERREKSLLDNEYLFINSNGETMQISTLDSYAKTISNYLGKPFYYHSLRHQLCSRLFRLGLPSDIIQEYFGWSSAEMLGVYNDNDASDSFGKFFTKDGIKGSETQSLSDL
;
A
#
# COMPACT_ATOMS: atom_id res chain seq x y z
N MET A 1 -17.26 4.34 -14.36
CA MET A 1 -16.68 5.60 -14.90
C MET A 1 -15.38 5.89 -14.16
N SER A 2 -14.27 6.09 -14.87
CA SER A 2 -13.01 6.51 -14.23
C SER A 2 -13.22 7.93 -13.71
N ARG A 3 -13.01 8.14 -12.40
CA ARG A 3 -13.11 9.46 -11.78
C ARG A 3 -11.97 10.34 -12.32
N THR A 4 -12.32 11.48 -12.91
CA THR A 4 -11.34 12.49 -13.30
C THR A 4 -10.63 12.97 -12.04
N THR A 5 -9.29 12.93 -12.04
CA THR A 5 -8.51 13.49 -10.92
C THR A 5 -8.65 15.00 -10.96
N VAL A 6 -9.25 15.57 -9.92
CA VAL A 6 -9.33 17.02 -9.76
C VAL A 6 -8.05 17.49 -9.06
N TYR A 7 -7.30 18.36 -9.73
CA TYR A 7 -6.11 19.01 -9.15
C TYR A 7 -6.53 20.38 -8.62
N ASN A 8 -6.39 20.58 -7.32
CA ASN A 8 -6.64 21.84 -6.67
C ASN A 8 -5.32 22.49 -6.24
N ASN A 9 -5.03 23.70 -6.71
CA ASN A 9 -3.94 24.53 -6.19
C ASN A 9 -4.39 25.19 -4.89
N ILE A 10 -4.36 24.47 -3.78
CA ILE A 10 -4.83 24.94 -2.47
C ILE A 10 -3.71 25.67 -1.72
N THR A 11 -2.47 25.35 -2.00
CA THR A 11 -1.29 25.91 -1.32
C THR A 11 -0.40 26.66 -2.31
N SER A 12 0.09 27.84 -1.93
CA SER A 12 1.15 28.55 -2.64
C SER A 12 2.17 29.09 -1.63
N PRO A 13 3.41 29.41 -2.03
CA PRO A 13 4.38 30.02 -1.14
C PRO A 13 3.86 31.30 -0.47
N GLU A 14 3.07 32.10 -1.20
CA GLU A 14 2.49 33.34 -0.71
C GLU A 14 1.40 33.11 0.33
N LEU A 15 0.58 32.07 0.18
CA LEU A 15 -0.42 31.70 1.17
C LEU A 15 0.23 31.11 2.42
N ILE A 16 1.19 30.22 2.23
CA ILE A 16 1.95 29.59 3.33
C ILE A 16 2.61 30.64 4.20
N ALA A 17 3.23 31.67 3.59
CA ALA A 17 3.89 32.76 4.33
C ALA A 17 2.91 33.61 5.17
N LYS A 18 1.62 33.56 4.90
CA LYS A 18 0.56 34.31 5.61
C LYS A 18 -0.17 33.48 6.68
N ILE A 19 0.15 32.21 6.80
CA ILE A 19 -0.44 31.36 7.85
C ILE A 19 -0.12 31.98 9.22
N ASN A 20 -1.07 31.93 10.13
CA ASN A 20 -0.87 32.39 11.52
C ASN A 20 0.44 31.82 12.09
N PRO A 21 1.37 32.68 12.56
CA PRO A 21 2.66 32.21 13.08
C PRO A 21 2.55 31.15 14.17
N LYS A 22 1.55 31.25 15.05
CA LYS A 22 1.28 30.22 16.08
C LYS A 22 0.91 28.86 15.48
N ASN A 23 0.21 28.84 14.34
CA ASN A 23 -0.10 27.59 13.64
C ASN A 23 1.14 27.00 12.96
N THR A 24 2.01 27.86 12.44
CA THR A 24 3.28 27.42 11.83
C THR A 24 4.21 26.82 12.89
N GLU A 25 4.34 27.48 14.04
CA GLU A 25 5.11 26.98 15.19
C GLU A 25 4.55 25.64 15.67
N LEU A 26 3.25 25.56 16.00
CA LEU A 26 2.58 24.34 16.43
C LEU A 26 2.76 23.19 15.42
N MET A 27 2.67 23.47 14.13
CA MET A 27 2.88 22.48 13.08
C MET A 27 4.31 21.96 13.10
N ASN A 28 5.32 22.83 13.20
CA ASN A 28 6.73 22.45 13.21
C ASN A 28 7.05 21.60 14.46
N ASP A 29 6.62 22.02 15.65
CA ASP A 29 6.80 21.28 16.89
C ASP A 29 6.18 19.88 16.83
N PHE A 30 4.97 19.79 16.25
CA PHE A 30 4.33 18.50 16.01
C PHE A 30 5.11 17.62 15.03
N LEU A 31 5.65 18.17 13.94
CA LEU A 31 6.46 17.40 12.99
C LEU A 31 7.77 16.92 13.62
N ASP A 32 8.42 17.75 14.44
CA ASP A 32 9.61 17.39 15.19
C ASP A 32 9.31 16.31 16.23
N TYR A 33 8.18 16.39 16.93
CA TYR A 33 7.69 15.31 17.77
C TYR A 33 7.49 14.01 16.98
N LEU A 34 6.96 14.05 15.77
CA LEU A 34 6.81 12.86 14.93
C LEU A 34 8.17 12.24 14.55
N VAL A 35 9.22 13.05 14.39
CA VAL A 35 10.59 12.57 14.21
C VAL A 35 11.08 11.88 15.48
N SER A 36 10.85 12.47 16.66
CA SER A 36 11.29 11.92 17.95
C SER A 36 10.68 10.56 18.27
N VAL A 37 9.46 10.29 17.78
CA VAL A 37 8.77 8.99 17.92
C VAL A 37 8.96 8.07 16.72
N ASP A 38 10.00 8.31 15.92
CA ASP A 38 10.44 7.49 14.78
C ASP A 38 9.34 7.25 13.74
N ARG A 39 8.57 8.29 13.38
CA ARG A 39 7.65 8.21 12.24
C ARG A 39 8.41 8.23 10.92
N SER A 40 7.92 7.45 9.93
CA SER A 40 8.59 7.40 8.63
C SER A 40 8.60 8.77 7.93
N PRO A 41 9.71 9.16 7.25
CA PRO A 41 9.81 10.44 6.53
C PRO A 41 8.66 10.69 5.56
N ASN A 42 8.19 9.67 4.86
CA ASN A 42 7.04 9.78 3.95
C ASN A 42 5.73 10.11 4.69
N SER A 43 5.55 9.63 5.92
CA SER A 43 4.38 9.96 6.73
C SER A 43 4.46 11.41 7.21
N ILE A 44 5.64 11.84 7.68
CA ILE A 44 5.88 13.22 8.13
C ILE A 44 5.63 14.21 6.99
N ASN A 45 6.19 13.97 5.81
CA ASN A 45 5.94 14.79 4.62
C ASN A 45 4.45 14.83 4.25
N GLY A 46 3.77 13.68 4.33
CA GLY A 46 2.33 13.62 4.09
C GLY A 46 1.52 14.43 5.11
N TYR A 47 1.91 14.40 6.39
CA TYR A 47 1.28 15.19 7.45
C TYR A 47 1.52 16.68 7.24
N HIS A 48 2.75 17.07 6.94
CA HIS A 48 3.10 18.46 6.62
C HIS A 48 2.23 19.02 5.50
N HIS A 49 2.12 18.32 4.36
CA HIS A 49 1.28 18.77 3.25
C HIS A 49 -0.21 18.85 3.63
N ASP A 50 -0.73 17.89 4.37
CA ASP A 50 -2.13 17.89 4.79
C ASP A 50 -2.44 19.02 5.78
N LEU A 51 -1.49 19.37 6.67
CA LEU A 51 -1.60 20.52 7.58
C LEU A 51 -1.53 21.85 6.84
N LEU A 52 -0.60 22.00 5.90
CA LEU A 52 -0.51 23.21 5.06
C LEU A 52 -1.82 23.46 4.30
N ILE A 53 -2.43 22.43 3.73
CA ILE A 53 -3.72 22.53 3.06
C ILE A 53 -4.80 23.05 4.02
N PHE A 54 -4.86 22.48 5.22
CA PHE A 54 -5.84 22.89 6.21
C PHE A 54 -5.59 24.34 6.69
N PHE A 55 -4.36 24.72 6.95
CA PHE A 55 -4.05 26.07 7.43
C PHE A 55 -4.20 27.14 6.34
N CYS A 56 -3.94 26.82 5.08
CA CYS A 56 -4.28 27.72 3.96
C CYS A 56 -5.81 27.92 3.86
N TRP A 57 -6.60 26.86 4.01
CA TRP A 57 -8.05 26.98 4.08
C TRP A 57 -8.50 27.84 5.28
N ASN A 58 -7.91 27.63 6.44
CA ASN A 58 -8.20 28.39 7.64
C ASN A 58 -7.87 29.89 7.48
N LEU A 59 -6.78 30.21 6.79
CA LEU A 59 -6.39 31.57 6.43
C LEU A 59 -7.47 32.26 5.57
N GLU A 60 -7.93 31.57 4.52
CA GLU A 60 -8.84 32.15 3.52
C GLU A 60 -10.31 32.15 3.94
N ASN A 61 -10.74 31.20 4.79
CA ASN A 61 -12.18 30.95 5.05
C ASN A 61 -12.57 31.03 6.52
N ASN A 62 -11.60 31.25 7.44
CA ASN A 62 -11.83 31.17 8.87
C ASN A 62 -10.95 32.13 9.69
N ASP A 63 -10.71 33.31 9.18
CA ASP A 63 -9.98 34.42 9.84
C ASP A 63 -8.60 34.06 10.37
N ASN A 64 -7.91 33.04 9.75
CA ASN A 64 -6.58 32.59 10.14
C ASN A 64 -6.46 32.25 11.64
N LYS A 65 -7.51 31.69 12.22
CA LYS A 65 -7.57 31.37 13.65
C LYS A 65 -6.46 30.45 14.10
N TYR A 66 -6.04 30.59 15.34
CA TYR A 66 -5.17 29.61 15.96
C TYR A 66 -5.90 28.26 16.12
N PHE A 67 -5.21 27.15 15.90
CA PHE A 67 -5.80 25.80 15.84
C PHE A 67 -6.59 25.44 17.11
N ILE A 68 -6.08 25.83 18.29
CA ILE A 68 -6.72 25.51 19.58
C ILE A 68 -8.05 26.28 19.80
N GLU A 69 -8.25 27.38 19.08
CA GLU A 69 -9.47 28.21 19.17
C GLU A 69 -10.58 27.73 18.24
N LEU A 70 -10.30 26.71 17.42
CA LEU A 70 -11.26 26.21 16.45
C LEU A 70 -12.44 25.52 17.14
N THR A 71 -13.61 25.70 16.56
CA THR A 71 -14.85 25.07 16.99
C THR A 71 -15.25 23.90 16.12
N LYS A 72 -16.08 23.00 16.63
CA LYS A 72 -16.66 21.89 15.81
C LYS A 72 -17.38 22.42 14.57
N ARG A 73 -18.02 23.59 14.65
CA ARG A 73 -18.72 24.20 13.54
C ARG A 73 -17.76 24.59 12.41
N GLU A 74 -16.57 25.08 12.74
CA GLU A 74 -15.56 25.44 11.77
C GLU A 74 -14.93 24.21 11.10
N ILE A 75 -14.71 23.15 11.87
CA ILE A 75 -14.30 21.85 11.28
C ILE A 75 -15.38 21.29 10.34
N ALA A 76 -16.66 21.43 10.68
CA ALA A 76 -17.75 21.04 9.77
C ALA A 76 -17.80 21.91 8.50
N LYS A 77 -17.49 23.22 8.60
CA LYS A 77 -17.34 24.11 7.42
C LYS A 77 -16.20 23.66 6.51
N PHE A 78 -15.03 23.35 7.10
CA PHE A 78 -13.89 22.77 6.35
C PHE A 78 -14.29 21.50 5.61
N GLN A 79 -14.95 20.57 6.31
CA GLN A 79 -15.44 19.33 5.73
C GLN A 79 -16.39 19.56 4.56
N LYS A 80 -17.37 20.48 4.72
CA LYS A 80 -18.29 20.86 3.65
C LYS A 80 -17.50 21.42 2.46
N HIS A 81 -16.65 22.43 2.67
CA HIS A 81 -15.85 23.06 1.63
C HIS A 81 -15.01 22.04 0.85
N ALA A 82 -14.31 21.14 1.55
CA ALA A 82 -13.51 20.10 0.92
C ALA A 82 -14.34 19.15 0.02
N MET A 83 -15.58 18.85 0.42
CA MET A 83 -16.46 17.97 -0.35
C MET A 83 -17.14 18.69 -1.52
N THR A 84 -17.57 19.96 -1.36
CA THR A 84 -18.34 20.68 -2.37
C THR A 84 -17.47 21.47 -3.34
N GLU A 85 -16.50 22.24 -2.85
CA GLU A 85 -15.65 23.10 -3.68
C GLU A 85 -14.46 22.34 -4.26
N TRP A 86 -13.74 21.59 -3.40
CA TRP A 86 -12.58 20.80 -3.85
C TRP A 86 -12.93 19.43 -4.39
N GLN A 87 -14.20 19.01 -4.27
CA GLN A 87 -14.70 17.71 -4.72
C GLN A 87 -13.88 16.53 -4.20
N TRP A 88 -13.39 16.64 -2.96
CA TRP A 88 -12.62 15.55 -2.35
C TRP A 88 -13.48 14.29 -2.16
N SER A 89 -12.81 13.14 -2.25
CA SER A 89 -13.42 11.88 -1.82
C SER A 89 -13.50 11.82 -0.29
N SER A 90 -14.46 11.05 0.21
CA SER A 90 -14.57 10.76 1.65
C SER A 90 -13.27 10.17 2.22
N ASN A 91 -12.52 9.37 1.44
CA ASN A 91 -11.22 8.84 1.84
C ASN A 91 -10.14 9.93 1.97
N ARG A 92 -10.09 10.90 1.05
CA ARG A 92 -9.15 12.04 1.13
C ARG A 92 -9.45 12.90 2.36
N LEU A 93 -10.71 13.23 2.58
CA LEU A 93 -11.14 13.99 3.74
C LEU A 93 -10.82 13.24 5.05
N SER A 94 -11.12 11.92 5.13
CA SER A 94 -10.81 11.11 6.30
C SER A 94 -9.32 11.10 6.61
N ARG A 95 -8.45 11.08 5.59
CA ARG A 95 -7.00 11.15 5.76
C ARG A 95 -6.59 12.48 6.41
N VAL A 96 -7.05 13.62 5.89
CA VAL A 96 -6.72 14.93 6.46
C VAL A 96 -7.27 15.06 7.89
N LYS A 97 -8.50 14.64 8.13
CA LYS A 97 -9.05 14.60 9.50
C LYS A 97 -8.24 13.73 10.45
N SER A 98 -7.65 12.63 9.97
CA SER A 98 -6.76 11.81 10.79
C SER A 98 -5.47 12.56 11.16
N VAL A 99 -4.92 13.38 10.26
CA VAL A 99 -3.76 14.23 10.55
C VAL A 99 -4.13 15.30 11.58
N LEU A 100 -5.25 16.00 11.39
CA LEU A 100 -5.76 16.99 12.36
C LEU A 100 -6.04 16.37 13.73
N SER A 101 -6.55 15.13 13.78
CA SER A 101 -6.76 14.40 15.02
C SER A 101 -5.43 14.04 15.68
N SER A 102 -4.39 13.72 14.89
CA SER A 102 -3.06 13.44 15.42
C SER A 102 -2.42 14.70 16.01
N LEU A 103 -2.60 15.86 15.36
CA LEU A 103 -2.18 17.15 15.92
C LEU A 103 -2.95 17.46 17.22
N SER A 104 -4.28 17.24 17.24
CA SER A 104 -5.08 17.42 18.46
C SER A 104 -4.62 16.53 19.62
N ASN A 105 -4.27 15.27 19.34
CA ASN A 105 -3.74 14.37 20.35
C ASN A 105 -2.35 14.79 20.84
N TYR A 106 -1.52 15.40 19.97
CA TYR A 106 -0.24 15.98 20.38
C TYR A 106 -0.44 17.13 21.36
N ILE A 107 -1.36 18.04 21.07
CA ILE A 107 -1.69 19.15 21.98
C ILE A 107 -2.21 18.60 23.32
N GLU A 108 -3.13 17.64 23.29
CA GLU A 108 -3.79 17.09 24.48
C GLU A 108 -2.81 16.31 25.37
N ASN A 109 -1.78 15.65 24.81
CA ASN A 109 -0.95 14.73 25.59
C ASN A 109 0.51 15.20 25.78
N ILE A 110 0.96 16.21 25.04
CA ILE A 110 2.34 16.69 25.09
C ILE A 110 2.41 18.16 25.49
N LEU A 111 1.40 18.96 25.14
CA LEU A 111 1.33 20.38 25.48
C LEU A 111 0.27 20.66 26.54
N ASP A 112 -0.14 19.66 27.32
CA ASP A 112 -1.19 19.78 28.33
C ASP A 112 -0.79 20.70 29.50
N ASP A 113 0.49 20.86 29.78
CA ASP A 113 1.04 21.79 30.78
C ASP A 113 1.16 23.23 30.26
N GLU A 114 1.18 23.44 28.94
CA GLU A 114 1.25 24.76 28.30
C GLU A 114 -0.13 25.27 27.83
N ILE A 115 -1.02 24.36 27.45
CA ILE A 115 -2.34 24.65 26.89
C ILE A 115 -3.41 23.99 27.73
N GLU A 116 -3.73 24.63 28.84
CA GLU A 116 -4.80 24.18 29.76
C GLU A 116 -6.16 24.14 29.04
N ASP A 117 -7.03 23.22 29.42
CA ASP A 117 -8.42 23.09 28.94
C ASP A 117 -8.59 22.82 27.42
N PHE A 118 -7.54 22.41 26.68
CA PHE A 118 -7.69 22.02 25.29
C PHE A 118 -8.63 20.82 25.15
N ARG A 119 -9.58 20.92 24.23
CA ARG A 119 -10.55 19.84 23.96
C ARG A 119 -10.45 19.36 22.52
N PRO A 120 -10.02 18.11 22.27
CA PRO A 120 -10.02 17.54 20.94
C PRO A 120 -11.41 17.52 20.32
N ILE A 121 -11.59 18.25 19.22
CA ILE A 121 -12.90 18.39 18.56
C ILE A 121 -13.01 17.64 17.26
N ILE A 122 -11.89 17.31 16.62
CA ILE A 122 -11.86 16.79 15.24
C ILE A 122 -12.67 15.50 15.12
N ARG A 123 -12.48 14.56 16.06
CA ARG A 123 -13.21 13.27 16.06
C ARG A 123 -14.68 13.39 16.42
N LYS A 124 -15.07 14.51 17.03
CA LYS A 124 -16.48 14.78 17.41
C LYS A 124 -17.32 15.26 16.24
N VAL A 125 -16.69 15.63 15.12
CA VAL A 125 -17.36 15.95 13.87
C VAL A 125 -17.43 14.66 13.04
N GLU A 126 -18.65 14.20 12.78
CA GLU A 126 -18.87 12.98 11.99
C GLU A 126 -18.26 13.12 10.59
N SER A 127 -17.67 12.04 10.10
CA SER A 127 -17.09 11.99 8.76
C SER A 127 -18.06 11.38 7.78
N PRO A 128 -18.06 11.80 6.50
CA PRO A 128 -18.88 11.17 5.48
C PRO A 128 -18.60 9.69 5.37
N VAL A 129 -19.62 8.90 5.03
CA VAL A 129 -19.48 7.47 4.78
C VAL A 129 -18.42 7.23 3.70
N LYS A 130 -17.48 6.36 3.97
CA LYS A 130 -16.45 5.99 3.01
C LYS A 130 -17.08 5.28 1.83
N GLN A 131 -16.92 5.84 0.65
CA GLN A 131 -17.34 5.21 -0.59
C GLN A 131 -16.12 4.71 -1.36
N PRO A 132 -16.20 3.59 -2.07
CA PRO A 132 -15.17 3.16 -2.99
C PRO A 132 -14.90 4.26 -4.02
N VAL A 133 -13.67 4.74 -4.09
CA VAL A 133 -13.29 5.83 -5.01
C VAL A 133 -13.03 5.32 -6.42
N ARG A 134 -12.65 4.07 -6.54
CA ARG A 134 -12.35 3.38 -7.80
C ARG A 134 -12.97 2.01 -7.78
N GLU A 135 -13.47 1.58 -8.92
CA GLU A 135 -13.70 0.17 -9.15
C GLU A 135 -12.37 -0.56 -9.01
N LYS A 136 -12.37 -1.64 -8.26
CA LYS A 136 -11.18 -2.45 -8.03
C LYS A 136 -10.78 -3.08 -9.35
N THR A 137 -9.57 -2.85 -9.82
CA THR A 137 -9.08 -3.56 -11.00
C THR A 137 -8.83 -5.01 -10.62
N ILE A 138 -9.72 -5.89 -11.04
CA ILE A 138 -9.56 -7.33 -10.89
C ILE A 138 -8.70 -7.81 -12.06
N ILE A 139 -7.64 -8.55 -11.76
CA ILE A 139 -6.77 -9.20 -12.73
C ILE A 139 -7.01 -10.69 -12.62
N THR A 140 -7.30 -11.35 -13.73
CA THR A 140 -7.52 -12.81 -13.79
C THR A 140 -6.19 -13.56 -13.94
N ASP A 141 -6.19 -14.86 -13.65
CA ASP A 141 -5.03 -15.73 -13.85
C ASP A 141 -4.60 -15.72 -15.34
N GLN A 142 -5.58 -15.78 -16.26
CA GLN A 142 -5.34 -15.72 -17.70
C GLN A 142 -4.68 -14.40 -18.13
N GLU A 143 -5.14 -13.27 -17.60
CA GLU A 143 -4.54 -11.96 -17.88
C GLU A 143 -3.10 -11.85 -17.38
N VAL A 144 -2.77 -12.52 -16.26
CA VAL A 144 -1.37 -12.60 -15.77
C VAL A 144 -0.51 -13.34 -16.79
N ASP A 145 -0.97 -14.49 -17.28
CA ASP A 145 -0.24 -15.31 -18.27
C ASP A 145 -0.10 -14.59 -19.60
N ASP A 146 -1.15 -13.92 -20.09
CA ASP A 146 -1.16 -13.15 -21.33
C ASP A 146 -0.17 -11.99 -21.27
N VAL A 147 -0.14 -11.24 -20.17
CA VAL A 147 0.82 -10.14 -19.98
C VAL A 147 2.25 -10.65 -19.92
N LEU A 148 2.52 -11.72 -19.18
CA LEU A 148 3.84 -12.33 -19.11
C LEU A 148 4.32 -12.83 -20.46
N THR A 149 3.47 -13.52 -21.20
CA THR A 149 3.76 -14.01 -22.57
C THR A 149 4.12 -12.85 -23.49
N ARG A 150 3.32 -11.78 -23.46
CA ARG A 150 3.54 -10.60 -24.29
C ARG A 150 4.82 -9.85 -23.93
N LEU A 151 5.12 -9.70 -22.63
CA LEU A 151 6.36 -9.07 -22.17
C LEU A 151 7.61 -9.86 -22.62
N VAL A 152 7.55 -11.20 -22.57
CA VAL A 152 8.63 -12.07 -23.05
C VAL A 152 8.81 -11.96 -24.55
N ASN A 153 7.72 -12.01 -25.33
CA ASN A 153 7.75 -11.87 -26.79
C ASN A 153 8.33 -10.50 -27.22
N ASP A 154 8.02 -9.44 -26.47
CA ASP A 154 8.55 -8.09 -26.70
C ASP A 154 9.98 -7.91 -26.14
N LYS A 155 10.61 -8.96 -25.62
CA LYS A 155 11.96 -8.97 -24.99
C LYS A 155 12.09 -7.96 -23.85
N LYS A 156 11.01 -7.69 -23.12
CA LYS A 156 10.99 -6.81 -21.93
C LYS A 156 11.23 -7.63 -20.65
N TYR A 157 12.37 -8.33 -20.60
CA TYR A 157 12.61 -9.35 -19.58
C TYR A 157 12.64 -8.80 -18.17
N GLN A 158 13.23 -7.62 -17.94
CA GLN A 158 13.20 -7.01 -16.61
C GLN A 158 11.77 -6.63 -16.18
N THR A 159 10.95 -6.11 -17.11
CA THR A 159 9.54 -5.80 -16.83
C THR A 159 8.76 -7.08 -16.53
N ALA A 160 9.02 -8.16 -17.30
CA ALA A 160 8.41 -9.47 -17.06
C ALA A 160 8.81 -10.03 -15.69
N CYS A 161 10.08 -9.92 -15.31
CA CYS A 161 10.59 -10.35 -14.02
C CYS A 161 9.97 -9.55 -12.86
N THR A 162 9.82 -8.21 -12.96
CA THR A 162 9.15 -7.41 -11.93
C THR A 162 7.67 -7.76 -11.78
N PHE A 163 7.00 -7.97 -12.92
CA PHE A 163 5.58 -8.35 -12.93
C PHE A 163 5.39 -9.75 -12.33
N ALA A 164 6.21 -10.73 -12.74
CA ALA A 164 6.17 -12.10 -12.24
C ALA A 164 6.46 -12.15 -10.73
N LEU A 165 7.46 -11.40 -10.23
CA LEU A 165 7.75 -11.34 -8.80
C LEU A 165 6.56 -10.78 -8.00
N ALA A 166 5.87 -9.79 -8.54
CA ALA A 166 4.66 -9.27 -7.90
C ALA A 166 3.47 -10.24 -7.98
N ALA A 167 3.32 -10.98 -9.10
CA ALA A 167 2.24 -11.95 -9.30
C ALA A 167 2.43 -13.23 -8.47
N PHE A 168 3.65 -13.73 -8.37
CA PHE A 168 3.98 -15.00 -7.73
C PHE A 168 4.54 -14.86 -6.31
N GLY A 169 5.00 -13.67 -5.92
CA GLY A 169 5.48 -13.37 -4.56
C GLY A 169 4.56 -12.43 -3.78
N GLY A 170 3.57 -11.83 -4.43
CA GLY A 170 2.66 -10.88 -3.77
C GLY A 170 3.35 -9.65 -3.19
N ALA A 171 4.55 -9.29 -3.68
CA ALA A 171 5.34 -8.19 -3.18
C ALA A 171 4.66 -6.83 -3.42
N ARG A 172 4.79 -5.91 -2.44
CA ARG A 172 4.36 -4.51 -2.68
C ARG A 172 5.36 -3.83 -3.62
N LYS A 173 4.92 -2.81 -4.35
CA LYS A 173 5.74 -2.05 -5.29
C LYS A 173 7.11 -1.64 -4.71
N SER A 174 7.13 -1.10 -3.48
CA SER A 174 8.38 -0.69 -2.83
C SER A 174 9.23 -1.86 -2.33
N GLU A 175 8.64 -3.03 -2.13
CA GLU A 175 9.36 -4.24 -1.71
C GLU A 175 10.14 -4.85 -2.88
N LEU A 176 9.62 -4.76 -4.12
CA LEU A 176 10.26 -5.30 -5.32
C LEU A 176 11.73 -4.86 -5.46
N LEU A 177 12.01 -3.59 -5.14
CA LEU A 177 13.36 -3.02 -5.27
C LEU A 177 14.37 -3.49 -4.20
N ARG A 178 13.92 -4.29 -3.25
CA ARG A 178 14.75 -4.81 -2.15
C ARG A 178 15.14 -6.28 -2.33
N TYR A 179 14.63 -6.91 -3.38
CA TYR A 179 15.03 -8.28 -3.67
C TYR A 179 16.42 -8.31 -4.29
N LYS A 180 17.24 -9.28 -3.80
CA LYS A 180 18.58 -9.51 -4.30
C LYS A 180 18.59 -10.71 -5.23
N VAL A 181 19.57 -10.76 -6.12
CA VAL A 181 19.76 -11.88 -7.06
C VAL A 181 19.91 -13.20 -6.30
N ALA A 182 20.72 -13.23 -5.27
CA ALA A 182 21.00 -14.43 -4.48
C ALA A 182 19.77 -15.01 -3.75
N TYR A 183 18.66 -14.28 -3.64
CA TYR A 183 17.45 -14.82 -3.01
C TYR A 183 16.77 -15.91 -3.82
N PHE A 184 17.10 -16.02 -5.10
CA PHE A 184 16.52 -16.99 -6.04
C PHE A 184 17.51 -18.09 -6.45
N ASP A 185 18.54 -18.29 -5.65
CA ASP A 185 19.40 -19.46 -5.76
C ASP A 185 18.62 -20.73 -5.37
N ASP A 186 18.92 -21.84 -6.02
CA ASP A 186 18.23 -23.13 -5.77
C ASP A 186 18.35 -23.59 -4.30
N ALA A 187 19.40 -23.17 -3.59
CA ALA A 187 19.56 -23.42 -2.15
C ALA A 187 18.47 -22.76 -1.28
N ASN A 188 17.77 -21.77 -1.80
CA ASN A 188 16.69 -21.06 -1.11
C ASN A 188 15.30 -21.62 -1.45
N ILE A 189 15.23 -22.69 -2.21
CA ILE A 189 13.98 -23.44 -2.43
C ILE A 189 13.69 -24.24 -1.17
N MET A 190 12.48 -24.10 -0.64
CA MET A 190 12.05 -24.87 0.52
C MET A 190 11.95 -26.35 0.17
N GLN A 191 12.46 -27.22 1.05
CA GLN A 191 12.24 -28.66 0.94
C GLN A 191 10.73 -28.94 0.99
N ASP A 192 10.29 -29.85 0.14
CA ASP A 192 8.90 -30.30 0.04
C ASP A 192 7.88 -29.22 -0.37
N ALA A 193 8.34 -28.04 -0.77
CA ALA A 193 7.47 -26.96 -1.24
C ALA A 193 8.01 -26.29 -2.52
N ALA A 194 7.14 -26.06 -3.49
CA ALA A 194 7.48 -25.35 -4.73
C ALA A 194 7.57 -23.82 -4.49
N LEU A 195 8.39 -23.41 -3.51
CA LEU A 195 8.52 -22.05 -3.03
C LEU A 195 9.97 -21.64 -2.81
N TYR A 196 10.36 -20.45 -3.27
CA TYR A 196 11.50 -19.74 -2.74
C TYR A 196 11.16 -19.11 -1.40
N ARG A 197 12.11 -19.18 -0.47
CA ARG A 197 12.09 -18.47 0.80
C ARG A 197 13.32 -17.57 0.87
N THR A 198 13.15 -16.28 1.13
CA THR A 198 14.32 -15.39 1.25
C THR A 198 15.21 -15.78 2.42
N PRO A 199 16.55 -15.86 2.23
CA PRO A 199 17.50 -16.26 3.27
C PRO A 199 17.61 -15.22 4.40
N GLU A 200 17.26 -13.99 4.11
CA GLU A 200 17.18 -12.88 5.07
C GLU A 200 15.81 -12.18 4.99
N GLN A 201 15.49 -11.45 6.03
CA GLN A 201 14.24 -10.69 6.08
C GLN A 201 14.34 -9.43 5.22
N ILE A 202 13.28 -9.13 4.50
CA ILE A 202 13.15 -7.90 3.70
C ILE A 202 12.37 -6.86 4.48
N GLN A 203 12.86 -5.63 4.47
CA GLN A 203 12.13 -4.49 5.03
C GLN A 203 10.81 -4.27 4.29
N THR A 204 9.73 -4.21 5.03
CA THR A 204 8.39 -3.93 4.51
C THR A 204 7.79 -2.69 5.18
N LYS A 205 6.60 -2.27 4.72
CA LYS A 205 5.89 -1.16 5.37
C LYS A 205 5.53 -1.55 6.81
N GLY A 206 5.96 -0.74 7.78
CA GLY A 206 5.67 -0.89 9.20
C GLY A 206 5.70 0.46 9.91
N ARG A 207 5.67 0.45 11.24
CA ARG A 207 5.95 1.64 12.06
C ARG A 207 7.47 1.86 12.12
N GLY A 208 7.85 3.12 12.29
CA GLY A 208 9.24 3.52 12.41
C GLY A 208 9.96 3.65 11.07
N SER A 209 11.20 4.11 11.14
CA SER A 209 12.09 4.29 9.98
C SER A 209 12.54 2.95 9.41
N THR A 210 12.72 1.94 10.26
CA THR A 210 13.13 0.58 9.85
C THR A 210 11.98 -0.26 9.28
N GLY A 211 10.71 0.11 9.53
CA GLY A 211 9.55 -0.66 9.09
C GLY A 211 9.45 -2.02 9.77
N LYS A 212 8.76 -2.97 9.13
CA LYS A 212 8.66 -4.36 9.58
C LYS A 212 9.55 -5.23 8.70
N MET A 213 10.40 -6.04 9.32
CA MET A 213 11.24 -7.04 8.64
C MET A 213 10.47 -8.34 8.50
N LEU A 214 10.41 -8.89 7.29
CA LEU A 214 9.66 -10.12 6.99
C LEU A 214 10.43 -11.04 6.05
N THR A 215 10.38 -12.32 6.32
CA THR A 215 10.70 -13.38 5.34
C THR A 215 9.65 -13.31 4.21
N LYS A 216 10.08 -13.53 2.98
CA LYS A 216 9.23 -13.52 1.80
C LYS A 216 9.27 -14.86 1.10
N TYR A 217 8.13 -15.20 0.53
CA TYR A 217 7.93 -16.41 -0.25
C TYR A 217 7.59 -16.06 -1.69
N THR A 218 8.01 -16.89 -2.63
CA THR A 218 7.71 -16.70 -4.07
C THR A 218 7.54 -18.07 -4.72
N LEU A 219 6.46 -18.27 -5.46
CA LEU A 219 6.20 -19.52 -6.20
C LEU A 219 7.31 -19.78 -7.22
N LEU A 220 7.66 -21.05 -7.44
CA LEU A 220 8.68 -21.44 -8.42
C LEU A 220 8.37 -21.04 -9.86
N ASP A 221 7.11 -20.81 -10.19
CA ASP A 221 6.68 -20.25 -11.48
C ASP A 221 7.42 -18.93 -11.84
N PHE A 222 7.96 -18.24 -10.86
CA PHE A 222 8.79 -17.05 -11.03
C PHE A 222 10.12 -17.36 -11.74
N LYS A 223 10.72 -18.56 -11.54
CA LYS A 223 12.07 -18.91 -11.99
C LYS A 223 12.29 -18.66 -13.48
N LYS A 224 11.34 -19.00 -14.32
CA LYS A 224 11.41 -18.77 -15.77
C LYS A 224 11.71 -17.30 -16.13
N TYR A 225 11.07 -16.37 -15.46
CA TYR A 225 11.22 -14.93 -15.73
C TYR A 225 12.48 -14.35 -15.10
N TYR A 226 12.88 -14.90 -13.97
CA TYR A 226 14.18 -14.63 -13.36
C TYR A 226 15.32 -15.03 -14.29
N ASP A 227 15.32 -16.27 -14.80
CA ASP A 227 16.37 -16.78 -15.69
C ASP A 227 16.48 -15.93 -16.98
N LEU A 228 15.36 -15.55 -17.59
CA LEU A 228 15.35 -14.69 -18.78
C LEU A 228 16.00 -13.33 -18.49
N TRP A 229 15.67 -12.72 -17.35
CA TRP A 229 16.25 -11.43 -16.94
C TRP A 229 17.73 -11.57 -16.59
N MET A 230 18.13 -12.62 -15.88
CA MET A 230 19.54 -12.86 -15.54
C MET A 230 20.39 -13.15 -16.78
N ASN A 231 19.85 -13.81 -17.79
CA ASN A 231 20.52 -13.98 -19.06
C ASN A 231 20.75 -12.63 -19.77
N GLU A 232 19.74 -11.76 -19.83
CA GLU A 232 19.91 -10.40 -20.37
C GLU A 232 20.95 -9.58 -19.59
N ARG A 233 20.94 -9.66 -18.24
CA ARG A 233 21.97 -9.01 -17.41
C ARG A 233 23.38 -9.51 -17.75
N ARG A 234 23.54 -10.80 -17.95
CA ARG A 234 24.82 -11.43 -18.29
C ARG A 234 25.31 -10.97 -19.67
N GLU A 235 24.44 -10.97 -20.67
CA GLU A 235 24.75 -10.49 -22.03
C GLU A 235 25.18 -9.01 -22.04
N LYS A 236 24.61 -8.19 -21.17
CA LYS A 236 24.90 -6.76 -21.02
C LYS A 236 26.03 -6.46 -20.04
N SER A 237 26.67 -7.48 -19.43
CA SER A 237 27.72 -7.33 -18.40
C SER A 237 27.26 -6.47 -17.20
N LEU A 238 26.04 -6.67 -16.72
CA LEU A 238 25.41 -5.91 -15.63
C LEU A 238 25.21 -6.78 -14.37
N LEU A 239 26.16 -7.63 -14.03
CA LEU A 239 26.05 -8.58 -12.91
C LEU A 239 26.57 -8.05 -11.57
N ASP A 240 27.30 -6.93 -11.54
CA ASP A 240 27.99 -6.46 -10.34
C ASP A 240 27.05 -5.98 -9.22
N ASN A 241 25.81 -5.64 -9.55
CA ASN A 241 24.83 -5.17 -8.56
C ASN A 241 24.11 -6.36 -7.91
N GLU A 242 24.12 -6.42 -6.58
CA GLU A 242 23.45 -7.49 -5.81
C GLU A 242 21.91 -7.44 -5.92
N TYR A 243 21.32 -6.25 -6.20
CA TYR A 243 19.88 -6.11 -6.32
C TYR A 243 19.37 -6.69 -7.64
N LEU A 244 18.18 -7.30 -7.59
CA LEU A 244 17.58 -7.97 -8.73
C LEU A 244 17.22 -6.98 -9.84
N PHE A 245 16.73 -5.80 -9.51
CA PHE A 245 16.27 -4.80 -10.48
C PHE A 245 17.18 -3.58 -10.53
N ILE A 246 17.65 -3.27 -11.72
CA ILE A 246 18.65 -2.25 -11.98
C ILE A 246 18.20 -1.28 -13.08
N ASN A 247 18.81 -0.11 -13.14
CA ASN A 247 18.65 0.82 -14.26
C ASN A 247 19.60 0.45 -15.42
N SER A 248 19.56 1.23 -16.50
CA SER A 248 20.43 1.03 -17.68
C SER A 248 21.93 1.14 -17.40
N ASN A 249 22.31 1.77 -16.29
CA ASN A 249 23.71 1.96 -15.90
C ASN A 249 24.21 0.87 -14.93
N GLY A 250 23.36 -0.12 -14.60
CA GLY A 250 23.68 -1.17 -13.64
C GLY A 250 23.48 -0.78 -12.18
N GLU A 251 22.96 0.42 -11.88
CA GLU A 251 22.64 0.85 -10.53
C GLU A 251 21.25 0.36 -10.09
N THR A 252 20.99 0.36 -8.80
CA THR A 252 19.68 -0.04 -8.28
C THR A 252 18.54 0.79 -8.89
N MET A 253 17.49 0.11 -9.36
CA MET A 253 16.32 0.74 -9.98
C MET A 253 15.59 1.66 -9.02
N GLN A 254 15.09 2.79 -9.55
CA GLN A 254 14.23 3.70 -8.81
C GLN A 254 12.75 3.32 -8.90
N ILE A 255 11.97 3.70 -7.90
CA ILE A 255 10.54 3.38 -7.82
C ILE A 255 9.71 3.99 -8.98
N SER A 256 10.16 5.11 -9.54
CA SER A 256 9.54 5.77 -10.70
C SER A 256 9.59 4.92 -11.97
N THR A 257 10.62 4.08 -12.13
CA THR A 257 10.74 3.14 -13.25
C THR A 257 9.60 2.11 -13.21
N LEU A 258 9.21 1.65 -12.03
CA LEU A 258 8.05 0.75 -11.88
C LEU A 258 6.73 1.42 -12.27
N ASP A 259 6.61 2.76 -12.18
CA ASP A 259 5.43 3.48 -12.70
C ASP A 259 5.40 3.47 -14.24
N SER A 260 6.56 3.55 -14.89
CA SER A 260 6.67 3.40 -16.34
C SER A 260 6.32 1.98 -16.79
N TYR A 261 6.78 0.96 -16.05
CA TYR A 261 6.39 -0.43 -16.31
C TYR A 261 4.89 -0.64 -16.12
N ALA A 262 4.29 -0.05 -15.09
CA ALA A 262 2.86 -0.13 -14.86
C ALA A 262 2.05 0.47 -16.02
N LYS A 263 2.51 1.55 -16.66
CA LYS A 263 1.89 2.11 -17.86
C LYS A 263 1.94 1.13 -19.05
N THR A 264 3.08 0.48 -19.27
CA THR A 264 3.23 -0.54 -20.32
C THR A 264 2.27 -1.71 -20.08
N ILE A 265 2.20 -2.20 -18.84
CA ILE A 265 1.30 -3.30 -18.46
C ILE A 265 -0.16 -2.89 -18.61
N SER A 266 -0.53 -1.65 -18.23
CA SER A 266 -1.88 -1.11 -18.43
C SER A 266 -2.29 -1.15 -19.91
N ASN A 267 -1.37 -0.81 -20.82
CA ASN A 267 -1.62 -0.87 -22.27
C ASN A 267 -1.82 -2.31 -22.74
N TYR A 268 -1.11 -3.28 -22.17
CA TYR A 268 -1.29 -4.69 -22.52
C TYR A 268 -2.63 -5.25 -22.02
N LEU A 269 -3.05 -4.83 -20.82
CA LEU A 269 -4.31 -5.24 -20.22
C LEU A 269 -5.54 -4.51 -20.80
N GLY A 270 -5.34 -3.36 -21.46
CA GLY A 270 -6.45 -2.48 -21.88
C GLY A 270 -7.22 -1.85 -20.71
N LYS A 271 -6.69 -1.91 -19.50
CA LYS A 271 -7.28 -1.37 -18.26
C LYS A 271 -6.20 -0.85 -17.31
N PRO A 272 -6.55 0.05 -16.36
CA PRO A 272 -5.59 0.57 -15.38
C PRO A 272 -4.93 -0.56 -14.57
N PHE A 273 -3.61 -0.50 -14.46
CA PHE A 273 -2.80 -1.45 -13.69
C PHE A 273 -2.01 -0.73 -12.60
N TYR A 274 -1.89 -1.39 -11.46
CA TYR A 274 -0.98 -1.04 -10.38
C TYR A 274 -0.54 -2.33 -9.67
N TYR A 275 0.73 -2.41 -9.26
CA TYR A 275 1.33 -3.64 -8.69
C TYR A 275 0.53 -4.24 -7.52
N HIS A 276 -0.17 -3.41 -6.76
CA HIS A 276 -0.98 -3.88 -5.64
C HIS A 276 -2.15 -4.78 -6.07
N SER A 277 -2.65 -4.64 -7.32
CA SER A 277 -3.71 -5.50 -7.85
C SER A 277 -3.26 -6.96 -8.03
N LEU A 278 -1.95 -7.20 -8.29
CA LEU A 278 -1.41 -8.56 -8.34
C LEU A 278 -1.39 -9.23 -6.96
N ARG A 279 -1.14 -8.46 -5.90
CA ARG A 279 -1.23 -8.98 -4.55
C ARG A 279 -2.67 -9.39 -4.18
N HIS A 280 -3.68 -8.63 -4.64
CA HIS A 280 -5.07 -9.01 -4.53
C HIS A 280 -5.38 -10.29 -5.33
N GLN A 281 -4.95 -10.32 -6.59
CA GLN A 281 -5.12 -11.49 -7.46
C GLN A 281 -4.52 -12.75 -6.84
N LEU A 282 -3.26 -12.71 -6.39
CA LEU A 282 -2.60 -13.85 -5.76
C LEU A 282 -3.34 -14.31 -4.50
N CYS A 283 -3.73 -13.37 -3.62
CA CYS A 283 -4.50 -13.70 -2.42
C CYS A 283 -5.81 -14.42 -2.77
N SER A 284 -6.58 -13.86 -3.70
CA SER A 284 -7.84 -14.45 -4.17
C SER A 284 -7.62 -15.82 -4.82
N ARG A 285 -6.52 -15.99 -5.57
CA ARG A 285 -6.12 -17.29 -6.16
C ARG A 285 -5.84 -18.33 -5.08
N LEU A 286 -5.05 -17.98 -4.06
CA LEU A 286 -4.71 -18.91 -2.97
C LEU A 286 -5.98 -19.34 -2.20
N PHE A 287 -6.92 -18.43 -1.96
CA PHE A 287 -8.22 -18.77 -1.39
C PHE A 287 -9.04 -19.70 -2.28
N ARG A 288 -9.09 -19.44 -3.60
CA ARG A 288 -9.80 -20.33 -4.54
C ARG A 288 -9.23 -21.75 -4.57
N LEU A 289 -7.91 -21.86 -4.37
CA LEU A 289 -7.20 -23.15 -4.25
C LEU A 289 -7.44 -23.84 -2.91
N GLY A 290 -8.10 -23.18 -1.95
CA GLY A 290 -8.45 -23.75 -0.66
C GLY A 290 -7.35 -23.73 0.37
N LEU A 291 -6.33 -22.86 0.22
CA LEU A 291 -5.29 -22.73 1.22
C LEU A 291 -5.87 -22.21 2.55
N PRO A 292 -5.44 -22.76 3.70
CA PRO A 292 -5.82 -22.25 5.01
C PRO A 292 -5.43 -20.77 5.21
N SER A 293 -6.26 -20.06 5.96
CA SER A 293 -6.08 -18.62 6.19
C SER A 293 -4.78 -18.25 6.88
N ASP A 294 -4.28 -19.09 7.78
CA ASP A 294 -3.00 -18.93 8.49
C ASP A 294 -1.81 -19.05 7.54
N ILE A 295 -1.85 -19.99 6.60
CA ILE A 295 -0.84 -20.14 5.54
C ILE A 295 -0.82 -18.89 4.64
N ILE A 296 -1.99 -18.38 4.26
CA ILE A 296 -2.08 -17.14 3.46
C ILE A 296 -1.55 -15.95 4.25
N GLN A 297 -1.87 -15.83 5.55
CA GLN A 297 -1.35 -14.77 6.41
C GLN A 297 0.18 -14.81 6.49
N GLU A 298 0.76 -15.98 6.71
CA GLU A 298 2.21 -16.18 6.74
C GLU A 298 2.85 -15.81 5.40
N TYR A 299 2.29 -16.28 4.28
CA TYR A 299 2.78 -15.99 2.93
C TYR A 299 2.91 -14.49 2.66
N PHE A 300 1.92 -13.72 3.08
CA PHE A 300 1.91 -12.26 2.90
C PHE A 300 2.54 -11.48 4.05
N GLY A 301 2.85 -12.11 5.17
CA GLY A 301 3.39 -11.50 6.38
C GLY A 301 2.36 -10.57 7.06
N TRP A 302 1.09 -10.95 7.10
CA TRP A 302 0.03 -10.20 7.77
C TRP A 302 -0.04 -10.54 9.25
N SER A 303 -0.20 -9.51 10.09
CA SER A 303 -0.33 -9.68 11.54
C SER A 303 -1.79 -9.83 12.00
N SER A 304 -2.77 -9.63 11.12
CA SER A 304 -4.20 -9.67 11.44
C SER A 304 -4.99 -10.39 10.35
N ALA A 305 -5.95 -11.21 10.76
CA ALA A 305 -6.89 -11.86 9.87
C ALA A 305 -7.84 -10.88 9.14
N GLU A 306 -8.04 -9.66 9.67
CA GLU A 306 -8.82 -8.61 9.00
C GLU A 306 -8.30 -8.28 7.60
N MET A 307 -6.99 -8.40 7.41
CA MET A 307 -6.36 -8.18 6.11
C MET A 307 -6.84 -9.19 5.05
N LEU A 308 -7.20 -10.40 5.45
CA LEU A 308 -7.76 -11.42 4.53
C LEU A 308 -9.05 -10.91 3.87
N GLY A 309 -9.96 -10.32 4.65
CA GLY A 309 -11.21 -9.74 4.12
C GLY A 309 -11.00 -8.58 3.15
N VAL A 310 -9.90 -7.82 3.31
CA VAL A 310 -9.54 -6.72 2.39
C VAL A 310 -9.05 -7.24 1.04
N TYR A 311 -8.34 -8.38 1.04
CA TYR A 311 -7.66 -8.91 -0.14
C TYR A 311 -8.38 -10.08 -0.80
N ASN A 312 -9.36 -10.71 -0.13
CA ASN A 312 -10.17 -11.76 -0.72
C ASN A 312 -11.33 -11.14 -1.50
N ASP A 313 -11.28 -11.29 -2.82
CA ASP A 313 -12.31 -10.83 -3.75
C ASP A 313 -13.33 -11.94 -4.11
N ASN A 314 -13.20 -13.13 -3.51
CA ASN A 314 -14.11 -14.22 -3.76
C ASN A 314 -15.39 -14.04 -2.95
N ASP A 315 -16.54 -14.29 -3.57
CA ASP A 315 -17.79 -14.44 -2.85
C ASP A 315 -17.77 -15.79 -2.11
N ALA A 316 -18.12 -15.79 -0.83
CA ALA A 316 -18.22 -17.01 -0.04
C ALA A 316 -19.27 -17.99 -0.65
N SER A 317 -20.29 -17.45 -1.30
CA SER A 317 -21.33 -18.24 -1.97
C SER A 317 -20.79 -19.13 -3.09
N ASP A 318 -19.73 -18.68 -3.80
CA ASP A 318 -19.07 -19.46 -4.86
C ASP A 318 -18.40 -20.75 -4.33
N SER A 319 -18.13 -20.78 -3.04
CA SER A 319 -17.48 -21.91 -2.39
C SER A 319 -18.48 -22.88 -1.72
N PHE A 320 -19.74 -22.49 -1.55
CA PHE A 320 -20.71 -23.34 -0.86
C PHE A 320 -20.87 -24.71 -1.52
N GLY A 321 -20.90 -24.79 -2.85
CA GLY A 321 -20.99 -26.05 -3.57
C GLY A 321 -19.81 -27.01 -3.36
N LYS A 322 -18.67 -26.51 -2.88
CA LYS A 322 -17.51 -27.34 -2.53
C LYS A 322 -17.68 -28.06 -1.20
N PHE A 323 -18.41 -27.45 -0.27
CA PHE A 323 -18.58 -27.92 1.10
C PHE A 323 -20.00 -28.47 1.38
N PHE A 324 -21.00 -27.91 0.71
CA PHE A 324 -22.40 -28.31 0.89
C PHE A 324 -22.89 -28.99 -0.39
N THR A 325 -23.22 -30.27 -0.29
CA THR A 325 -23.75 -31.08 -1.39
C THR A 325 -25.18 -31.55 -1.08
N LYS A 326 -25.86 -32.14 -2.06
CA LYS A 326 -27.18 -32.71 -1.84
C LYS A 326 -27.17 -33.83 -0.78
N ASP A 327 -26.01 -34.44 -0.58
CA ASP A 327 -25.84 -35.56 0.37
C ASP A 327 -25.34 -35.07 1.76
N GLY A 328 -25.23 -33.76 1.96
CA GLY A 328 -24.81 -33.14 3.22
C GLY A 328 -23.50 -32.33 3.12
N ILE A 329 -22.91 -32.06 4.26
CA ILE A 329 -21.59 -31.34 4.36
C ILE A 329 -20.51 -32.35 4.02
N LYS A 330 -19.64 -32.04 3.03
CA LYS A 330 -18.39 -32.75 2.82
C LYS A 330 -17.52 -32.51 4.06
N GLY A 331 -17.52 -33.45 5.00
CA GLY A 331 -16.56 -33.46 6.08
C GLY A 331 -15.14 -33.60 5.50
N SER A 332 -14.15 -32.91 6.03
CA SER A 332 -12.80 -33.47 6.09
C SER A 332 -12.97 -34.88 6.61
N GLU A 333 -12.35 -35.87 5.97
CA GLU A 333 -12.23 -37.21 6.55
C GLU A 333 -11.74 -37.02 7.99
N THR A 334 -12.66 -37.04 8.93
CA THR A 334 -12.32 -37.14 10.35
C THR A 334 -11.76 -38.53 10.48
N GLN A 335 -10.43 -38.64 10.52
CA GLN A 335 -9.82 -39.84 11.06
C GLN A 335 -10.43 -40.02 12.44
N SER A 336 -11.17 -41.10 12.59
CA SER A 336 -11.74 -41.48 13.89
C SER A 336 -10.55 -41.63 14.86
N LEU A 337 -10.70 -41.11 16.09
CA LEU A 337 -9.76 -41.36 17.16
C LEU A 337 -9.48 -42.86 17.43
N SER A 338 -10.32 -43.77 16.84
CA SER A 338 -10.12 -45.21 16.84
C SER A 338 -9.11 -45.69 15.78
N ASP A 339 -8.64 -44.80 14.86
CA ASP A 339 -7.66 -45.16 13.82
C ASP A 339 -6.25 -44.65 14.17
N LEU A 340 -6.06 -44.16 15.38
CA LEU A 340 -4.79 -43.83 16.04
C LEU A 340 -4.42 -44.96 17.01
#